data_e3422cc26f505ddb6caf646ab4e1ec61
#
_entry.id   e3422cc26f505ddb6caf646ab4e1ec61
#
_cell.length_a   1.000
_cell.length_b   1.000
_cell.length_c   1.000
_cell.angle_alpha   90.00
_cell.angle_beta   90.00
_cell.angle_gamma   90.00
#
_symmetry.space_group_name_H-M   'P 1'
#
loop_
_entity.id
_entity.type
_entity.pdbx_description
1 polymer ?
#
loop_
_entity_poly.entity_id
_entity_poly.type
_entity_poly.pdbx_seq_one_letter_code
_entity_poly.pdbx_strand_id
1 'polypeptide(L)'
;MRARTWAILGGALVGIVIAREVSRRRQRSHGADLFHARPPMRHQALSWLARHPSRAALVRLQEYIAWEPIPMLQRRGTTILERMSRLLGEGDAA
;
A
#
# COMPACT_ATOMS: atom_id res chain seq x y z
N MET A 1 -9.68 27.24 -30.47
CA MET A 1 -10.34 26.84 -29.19
C MET A 1 -10.36 25.34 -28.97
N ARG A 2 -10.80 24.55 -29.96
CA ARG A 2 -10.85 23.09 -29.82
C ARG A 2 -9.49 22.44 -29.53
N ALA A 3 -8.42 22.93 -30.17
CA ALA A 3 -7.07 22.42 -29.97
C ALA A 3 -6.56 22.58 -28.51
N ARG A 4 -6.89 23.69 -27.85
CA ARG A 4 -6.52 23.96 -26.48
C ARG A 4 -7.24 23.02 -25.51
N THR A 5 -8.53 22.75 -25.74
CA THR A 5 -9.32 21.83 -24.92
C THR A 5 -8.77 20.41 -24.99
N TRP A 6 -8.40 19.93 -26.18
CA TRP A 6 -7.79 18.62 -26.35
C TRP A 6 -6.44 18.50 -25.67
N ALA A 7 -5.59 19.53 -25.71
CA ALA A 7 -4.30 19.54 -25.04
C ALA A 7 -4.45 19.45 -23.52
N ILE A 8 -5.43 20.12 -22.93
CA ILE A 8 -5.71 20.07 -21.50
C ILE A 8 -6.20 18.68 -21.10
N LEU A 9 -7.11 18.08 -21.84
CA LEU A 9 -7.61 16.72 -21.58
C LEU A 9 -6.51 15.68 -21.70
N GLY A 10 -5.67 15.77 -22.73
CA GLY A 10 -4.53 14.87 -22.92
C GLY A 10 -3.52 14.96 -21.76
N GLY A 11 -3.21 16.17 -21.30
CA GLY A 11 -2.31 16.39 -20.16
C GLY A 11 -2.86 15.81 -18.86
N ALA A 12 -4.16 15.94 -18.60
CA ALA A 12 -4.80 15.38 -17.41
C ALA A 12 -4.75 13.86 -17.41
N LEU A 13 -5.01 13.19 -18.54
CA LEU A 13 -4.94 11.74 -18.65
C LEU A 13 -3.52 11.21 -18.44
N VAL A 14 -2.51 11.86 -19.01
CA VAL A 14 -1.12 11.49 -18.82
C VAL A 14 -0.72 11.63 -17.35
N GLY A 15 -1.13 12.71 -16.68
CA GLY A 15 -0.88 12.94 -15.25
C GLY A 15 -1.49 11.84 -14.38
N ILE A 16 -2.70 11.38 -14.68
CA ILE A 16 -3.36 10.29 -13.94
C ILE A 16 -2.61 8.98 -14.11
N VAL A 17 -2.16 8.64 -15.32
CA VAL A 17 -1.40 7.42 -15.60
C VAL A 17 -0.08 7.43 -14.85
N ILE A 18 0.66 8.56 -14.85
CA ILE A 18 1.91 8.71 -14.14
C ILE A 18 1.70 8.55 -12.63
N ALA A 19 0.66 9.19 -12.07
CA ALA A 19 0.34 9.10 -10.66
C ALA A 19 0.05 7.66 -10.22
N ARG A 20 -0.69 6.90 -11.02
CA ARG A 20 -0.98 5.49 -10.76
C ARG A 20 0.29 4.63 -10.78
N GLU A 21 1.18 4.86 -11.74
CA GLU A 21 2.43 4.11 -11.84
C GLU A 21 3.36 4.40 -10.65
N VAL A 22 3.50 5.66 -10.25
CA VAL A 22 4.27 6.05 -9.05
C VAL A 22 3.69 5.38 -7.80
N SER A 23 2.38 5.37 -7.65
CA SER A 23 1.70 4.74 -6.54
C SER A 23 1.95 3.23 -6.49
N ARG A 24 1.88 2.55 -7.63
CA ARG A 24 2.19 1.11 -7.74
C ARG A 24 3.63 0.79 -7.36
N ARG A 25 4.58 1.62 -7.80
CA ARG A 25 6.01 1.45 -7.48
C ARG A 25 6.26 1.60 -6.00
N ARG A 26 5.65 2.60 -5.35
CA ARG A 26 5.74 2.80 -3.91
C ARG A 26 5.15 1.61 -3.15
N GLN A 27 4.01 1.09 -3.57
CA GLN A 27 3.37 -0.06 -2.96
C GLN A 27 4.26 -1.30 -3.06
N ARG A 28 4.88 -1.56 -4.19
CA ARG A 28 5.82 -2.67 -4.37
C ARG A 28 7.06 -2.51 -3.50
N SER A 29 7.62 -1.30 -3.44
CA SER A 29 8.79 -1.00 -2.63
C SER A 29 8.52 -1.24 -1.14
N HIS A 30 7.41 -0.72 -0.61
CA HIS A 30 7.05 -0.93 0.78
C HIS A 30 6.66 -2.38 1.07
N GLY A 31 6.05 -3.07 0.10
CA GLY A 31 5.78 -4.50 0.23
C GLY A 31 7.06 -5.31 0.36
N ALA A 32 8.10 -4.97 -0.39
CA ALA A 32 9.42 -5.59 -0.29
C ALA A 32 10.11 -5.23 1.03
N ASP A 33 9.99 -3.97 1.48
CA ASP A 33 10.60 -3.48 2.71
C ASP A 33 10.01 -4.10 3.98
N LEU A 34 8.84 -4.74 3.92
CA LEU A 34 8.31 -5.54 5.01
C LEU A 34 9.26 -6.68 5.42
N PHE A 35 10.10 -7.13 4.51
CA PHE A 35 11.05 -8.21 4.74
C PHE A 35 12.50 -7.71 4.83
N HIS A 36 12.68 -6.39 4.99
CA HIS A 36 14.00 -5.78 5.07
C HIS A 36 14.76 -6.29 6.30
N ALA A 37 16.08 -6.45 6.18
CA ALA A 37 16.91 -6.91 7.27
C ALA A 37 16.89 -5.99 8.50
N ARG A 38 16.71 -4.69 8.27
CA ARG A 38 16.72 -3.68 9.36
C ARG A 38 15.31 -3.45 9.91
N PRO A 39 15.08 -3.66 11.21
CA PRO A 39 13.77 -3.44 11.84
C PRO A 39 13.15 -2.06 11.60
N PRO A 40 13.90 -0.93 11.64
CA PRO A 40 13.30 0.38 11.36
C PRO A 40 12.69 0.49 9.97
N MET A 41 13.29 -0.17 8.97
CA MET A 41 12.76 -0.18 7.61
C MET A 41 11.44 -0.99 7.54
N ARG A 42 11.37 -2.10 8.25
CA ARG A 42 10.13 -2.88 8.36
C ARG A 42 9.02 -2.08 9.04
N HIS A 43 9.36 -1.36 10.10
CA HIS A 43 8.41 -0.49 10.79
C HIS A 43 7.86 0.61 9.88
N GLN A 44 8.71 1.24 9.08
CA GLN A 44 8.30 2.25 8.09
C GLN A 44 7.34 1.66 7.06
N ALA A 45 7.66 0.46 6.55
CA ALA A 45 6.82 -0.22 5.57
C ALA A 45 5.44 -0.54 6.16
N LEU A 46 5.37 -1.03 7.40
CA LEU A 46 4.11 -1.27 8.10
C LEU A 46 3.28 0.01 8.22
N SER A 47 3.91 1.10 8.62
CA SER A 47 3.23 2.40 8.78
C SER A 47 2.68 2.91 7.45
N TRP A 48 3.43 2.74 6.38
CA TRP A 48 2.96 3.13 5.04
C TRP A 48 1.77 2.29 4.61
N LEU A 49 1.84 0.97 4.75
CA LEU A 49 0.74 0.06 4.38
C LEU A 49 -0.52 0.34 5.19
N ALA A 50 -0.37 0.68 6.47
CA ALA A 50 -1.51 1.04 7.32
C ALA A 50 -2.28 2.24 6.79
N ARG A 51 -1.58 3.19 6.14
CA ARG A 51 -2.18 4.39 5.55
C ARG A 51 -2.68 4.17 4.13
N HIS A 52 -2.32 3.06 3.49
CA HIS A 52 -2.67 2.74 2.10
C HIS A 52 -3.27 1.33 2.02
N PRO A 53 -4.48 1.13 2.60
CA PRO A 53 -5.12 -0.19 2.60
C PRO A 53 -5.37 -0.71 1.18
N SER A 54 -5.09 -1.99 0.96
CA SER A 54 -5.38 -2.67 -0.31
C SER A 54 -5.41 -4.18 -0.09
N ARG A 55 -6.04 -4.90 -1.01
CA ARG A 55 -6.05 -6.38 -0.95
C ARG A 55 -4.65 -6.96 -1.11
N ALA A 56 -3.82 -6.36 -1.95
CA ALA A 56 -2.42 -6.75 -2.10
C ALA A 56 -1.66 -6.58 -0.78
N ALA A 57 -1.91 -5.50 -0.04
CA ALA A 57 -1.31 -5.26 1.26
C ALA A 57 -1.74 -6.32 2.29
N LEU A 58 -3.02 -6.76 2.26
CA LEU A 58 -3.49 -7.84 3.14
C LEU A 58 -2.69 -9.12 2.94
N VAL A 59 -2.48 -9.52 1.71
CA VAL A 59 -1.72 -10.72 1.38
C VAL A 59 -0.29 -10.62 1.89
N ARG A 60 0.36 -9.47 1.65
CA ARG A 60 1.73 -9.22 2.12
C ARG A 60 1.85 -9.22 3.63
N LEU A 61 0.88 -8.63 4.32
CA LEU A 61 0.84 -8.60 5.77
C LEU A 61 0.69 -10.00 6.37
N GLN A 62 -0.11 -10.87 5.77
CA GLN A 62 -0.23 -12.25 6.21
C GLN A 62 1.11 -12.99 6.14
N GLU A 63 1.81 -12.86 5.03
CA GLU A 63 3.14 -13.44 4.84
C GLU A 63 4.14 -12.87 5.85
N TYR A 64 4.10 -11.55 6.05
CA TYR A 64 4.99 -10.83 6.94
C TYR A 64 4.83 -11.27 8.39
N ILE A 65 3.61 -11.40 8.89
CA ILE A 65 3.33 -11.79 10.28
C ILE A 65 3.92 -13.17 10.58
N ALA A 66 3.81 -14.11 9.64
CA ALA A 66 4.36 -15.44 9.79
C ALA A 66 5.90 -15.44 9.80
N TRP A 67 6.52 -14.47 9.15
CA TRP A 67 7.98 -14.37 9.01
C TRP A 67 8.65 -13.54 10.11
N GLU A 68 8.00 -12.50 10.64
CA GLU A 68 8.61 -11.50 11.51
C GLU A 68 9.09 -12.09 12.84
N PRO A 69 10.41 -12.06 13.12
CA PRO A 69 10.96 -12.61 14.36
C PRO A 69 10.76 -11.72 15.58
N ILE A 70 10.54 -10.40 15.43
CA ILE A 70 10.40 -9.47 16.55
C ILE A 70 8.93 -9.43 17.01
N PRO A 71 8.62 -9.86 18.25
CA PRO A 71 7.23 -9.94 18.73
C PRO A 71 6.46 -8.62 18.66
N MET A 72 7.12 -7.50 18.95
CA MET A 72 6.47 -6.18 18.90
C MET A 72 6.04 -5.81 17.49
N LEU A 73 6.89 -6.05 16.49
CA LEU A 73 6.57 -5.78 15.09
C LEU A 73 5.52 -6.77 14.57
N GLN A 74 5.58 -8.02 14.98
CA GLN A 74 4.59 -9.04 14.64
C GLN A 74 3.19 -8.63 15.13
N ARG A 75 3.09 -8.19 16.38
CA ARG A 75 1.83 -7.71 16.97
C ARG A 75 1.31 -6.47 16.24
N ARG A 76 2.21 -5.54 15.87
CA ARG A 76 1.83 -4.37 15.10
C ARG A 76 1.28 -4.75 13.74
N GLY A 77 1.94 -5.68 13.04
CA GLY A 77 1.47 -6.20 11.77
C GLY A 77 0.09 -6.84 11.88
N THR A 78 -0.14 -7.63 12.93
CA THR A 78 -1.43 -8.27 13.19
C THR A 78 -2.53 -7.24 13.41
N THR A 79 -2.27 -6.21 14.20
CA THR A 79 -3.24 -5.13 14.43
C THR A 79 -3.59 -4.41 13.13
N ILE A 80 -2.59 -4.11 12.29
CA ILE A 80 -2.81 -3.48 11.00
C ILE A 80 -3.63 -4.38 10.08
N LEU A 81 -3.31 -5.67 10.04
CA LEU A 81 -4.03 -6.65 9.23
C LEU A 81 -5.51 -6.73 9.63
N GLU A 82 -5.80 -6.81 10.92
CA GLU A 82 -7.18 -6.87 11.42
C GLU A 82 -7.97 -5.62 11.05
N ARG A 83 -7.38 -4.44 11.24
CA ARG A 83 -8.02 -3.17 10.90
C ARG A 83 -8.27 -3.07 9.40
N MET A 84 -7.27 -3.41 8.60
CA MET A 84 -7.36 -3.37 7.14
C MET A 84 -8.41 -4.35 6.63
N SER A 85 -8.46 -5.56 7.17
CA SER A 85 -9.47 -6.56 6.83
C SER A 85 -10.89 -6.06 7.08
N ARG A 86 -11.11 -5.39 8.21
CA ARG A 86 -12.42 -4.80 8.53
C ARG A 86 -12.79 -3.70 7.54
N LEU A 87 -11.86 -2.79 7.26
CA LEU A 87 -12.10 -1.68 6.34
C LEU A 87 -12.45 -2.18 4.93
N LEU A 88 -11.71 -3.14 4.41
CA LEU A 88 -11.94 -3.69 3.08
C LEU A 88 -13.17 -4.61 3.03
N GLY A 89 -13.42 -5.35 4.11
CA GLY A 89 -14.62 -6.18 4.24
C GLY A 89 -15.90 -5.37 4.31
N GLU A 90 -15.90 -4.26 5.04
CA GLU A 90 -17.03 -3.35 5.12
C GLU A 90 -17.32 -2.71 3.74
N GLY A 91 -16.27 -2.34 3.00
CA GLY A 91 -16.41 -1.85 1.63
C GLY A 91 -17.02 -2.88 0.69
N ASP A 92 -16.67 -4.15 0.82
CA ASP A 92 -17.21 -5.24 0.03
C ASP A 92 -18.66 -5.59 0.41
N ALA A 93 -19.03 -5.38 1.68
CA ALA A 93 -20.39 -5.62 2.17
C ALA A 93 -21.39 -4.55 1.73
N ALA A 94 -20.88 -3.36 1.48
CA ALA A 94 -21.72 -2.24 1.03
C ALA A 94 -22.00 -2.32 -0.47
#